data_205130e36e0cb5e93add225212b36745
#
_entry.id   205130e36e0cb5e93add225212b36745
#
_cell.length_a   1.000
_cell.length_b   1.000
_cell.length_c   1.000
_cell.angle_alpha   90.00
_cell.angle_beta   90.00
_cell.angle_gamma   90.00
#
_symmetry.space_group_name_H-M   'P 1'
#
loop_
_entity.id
_entity.type
_entity.pdbx_description
1 polymer ?
#
loop_
_entity_poly.entity_id
_entity_poly.type
_entity_poly.pdbx_seq_one_letter_code
_entity_poly.pdbx_strand_id
1 'polypeptide(L)'
;MQKKALVVIDIQNDITKNYKDIIENVNKAIDLAVNHDIHVIYIRHENLSAGTRTFKPNTHGAELVSDLKTVSGNIFTKYKGNALTSEEFSTFISRNRIQEFYIAGADAVACVKSACYNLCKANYVVNVLSDCITSYDKSKIGEMLRYYESKGCK
;
A
#
# COMPACT_ATOMS: atom_id res chain seq x y z
N MET A 1 9.69 -16.75 -12.26
CA MET A 1 8.87 -15.94 -11.37
C MET A 1 9.22 -14.47 -11.54
N GLN A 2 8.23 -13.59 -11.59
CA GLN A 2 8.45 -12.16 -11.69
C GLN A 2 9.06 -11.62 -10.39
N LYS A 3 10.03 -10.71 -10.54
CA LYS A 3 10.64 -10.01 -9.40
C LYS A 3 9.93 -8.68 -9.14
N LYS A 4 8.62 -8.69 -9.27
CA LYS A 4 7.75 -7.53 -9.14
C LYS A 4 6.64 -7.82 -8.15
N ALA A 5 6.17 -6.78 -7.48
CA ALA A 5 5.05 -6.87 -6.56
C ALA A 5 4.11 -5.68 -6.70
N LEU A 6 2.82 -5.95 -6.61
CA LEU A 6 1.80 -4.94 -6.38
C LEU A 6 1.60 -4.85 -4.87
N VAL A 7 1.76 -3.67 -4.30
CA VAL A 7 1.59 -3.44 -2.87
C VAL A 7 0.36 -2.57 -2.66
N VAL A 8 -0.63 -3.10 -1.97
CA VAL A 8 -1.88 -2.42 -1.64
C VAL A 8 -1.79 -1.96 -0.19
N ILE A 9 -1.83 -0.64 0.03
CA ILE A 9 -1.52 -0.02 1.32
C ILE A 9 -2.78 0.49 2.01
N ASP A 10 -3.03 -0.03 3.22
CA ASP A 10 -3.98 0.50 4.21
C ASP A 10 -5.42 0.64 3.72
N ILE A 11 -5.91 -0.27 2.90
CA ILE A 11 -7.33 -0.31 2.51
C ILE A 11 -8.09 -1.06 3.62
N GLN A 12 -8.32 -0.40 4.72
CA GLN A 12 -8.87 -0.94 5.95
C GLN A 12 -10.18 -0.25 6.31
N ASN A 13 -11.03 -0.95 7.08
CA ASN A 13 -12.41 -0.51 7.34
C ASN A 13 -12.51 0.89 7.97
N ASP A 14 -11.67 1.23 8.93
CA ASP A 14 -11.76 2.50 9.66
C ASP A 14 -11.71 3.74 8.76
N ILE A 15 -11.04 3.67 7.62
CA ILE A 15 -10.85 4.82 6.75
C ILE A 15 -11.53 4.67 5.38
N THR A 16 -12.14 3.53 5.11
CA THR A 16 -12.67 3.21 3.77
C THR A 16 -13.71 4.18 3.26
N LYS A 17 -14.52 4.78 4.14
CA LYS A 17 -15.55 5.73 3.70
C LYS A 17 -14.96 6.90 2.91
N ASN A 18 -13.68 7.21 3.11
CA ASN A 18 -12.99 8.28 2.41
C ASN A 18 -12.25 7.80 1.17
N TYR A 19 -12.15 6.48 0.96
CA TYR A 19 -11.27 5.88 -0.05
C TYR A 19 -11.97 4.87 -0.94
N LYS A 20 -13.30 4.83 -0.93
CA LYS A 20 -14.08 3.87 -1.75
C LYS A 20 -13.87 4.06 -3.24
N ASP A 21 -13.53 5.26 -3.64
CA ASP A 21 -13.42 5.64 -5.05
C ASP A 21 -12.37 4.84 -5.82
N ILE A 22 -11.38 4.27 -5.13
CA ILE A 22 -10.31 3.54 -5.80
C ILE A 22 -10.46 2.02 -5.75
N ILE A 23 -11.37 1.47 -4.95
CA ILE A 23 -11.43 0.01 -4.72
C ILE A 23 -11.62 -0.76 -6.02
N GLU A 24 -12.48 -0.29 -6.92
CA GLU A 24 -12.69 -0.94 -8.20
C GLU A 24 -11.39 -0.97 -9.04
N ASN A 25 -10.69 0.16 -9.12
CA ASN A 25 -9.42 0.23 -9.87
C ASN A 25 -8.34 -0.62 -9.23
N VAL A 26 -8.27 -0.64 -7.90
CA VAL A 26 -7.32 -1.49 -7.17
C VAL A 26 -7.60 -2.96 -7.48
N ASN A 27 -8.86 -3.36 -7.47
CA ASN A 27 -9.23 -4.74 -7.80
C ASN A 27 -8.85 -5.12 -9.23
N LYS A 28 -9.00 -4.20 -10.18
CA LYS A 28 -8.54 -4.42 -11.57
C LYS A 28 -7.02 -4.60 -11.62
N ALA A 29 -6.28 -3.80 -10.87
CA ALA A 29 -4.82 -3.93 -10.81
C ALA A 29 -4.42 -5.27 -10.18
N ILE A 30 -5.15 -5.73 -9.17
CA ILE A 30 -4.91 -7.03 -8.55
C ILE A 30 -5.11 -8.16 -9.58
N ASP A 31 -6.19 -8.10 -10.35
CA ASP A 31 -6.44 -9.09 -11.40
C ASP A 31 -5.32 -9.12 -12.44
N LEU A 32 -4.85 -7.95 -12.85
CA LEU A 32 -3.73 -7.86 -13.79
C LEU A 32 -2.45 -8.45 -13.21
N ALA A 33 -2.18 -8.18 -11.94
CA ALA A 33 -1.00 -8.71 -11.26
C ALA A 33 -1.04 -10.24 -11.22
N VAL A 34 -2.18 -10.81 -10.88
CA VAL A 34 -2.36 -12.27 -10.85
C VAL A 34 -2.12 -12.87 -12.25
N ASN A 35 -2.67 -12.24 -13.29
CA ASN A 35 -2.54 -12.73 -14.65
C ASN A 35 -1.11 -12.65 -15.19
N HIS A 36 -0.27 -11.82 -14.59
CA HIS A 36 1.12 -11.63 -15.01
C HIS A 36 2.14 -12.23 -14.03
N ASP A 37 1.69 -13.05 -13.09
CA ASP A 37 2.52 -13.68 -12.06
C ASP A 37 3.29 -12.67 -11.19
N ILE A 38 2.71 -11.50 -10.97
CA ILE A 38 3.25 -10.47 -10.09
C ILE A 38 2.74 -10.75 -8.68
N HIS A 39 3.62 -10.71 -7.69
CA HIS A 39 3.22 -10.89 -6.30
C HIS A 39 2.22 -9.82 -5.89
N VAL A 40 1.18 -10.21 -5.14
CA VAL A 40 0.23 -9.25 -4.56
C VAL A 40 0.44 -9.25 -3.06
N ILE A 41 0.75 -8.08 -2.51
CA ILE A 41 1.07 -7.87 -1.11
C ILE A 41 0.12 -6.82 -0.54
N TYR A 42 -0.39 -7.09 0.66
CA TYR A 42 -1.28 -6.17 1.37
C TYR A 42 -0.55 -5.67 2.61
N ILE A 43 -0.49 -4.36 2.76
CA ILE A 43 0.05 -3.73 3.97
C ILE A 43 -1.13 -3.21 4.77
N ARG A 44 -1.20 -3.55 6.05
CA ARG A 44 -2.17 -2.99 6.97
C ARG A 44 -1.44 -2.31 8.12
N HIS A 45 -2.07 -1.28 8.65
CA HIS A 45 -1.52 -0.52 9.77
C HIS A 45 -2.30 -0.85 11.04
N GLU A 46 -1.59 -0.96 12.15
CA GLU A 46 -2.19 -1.04 13.49
C GLU A 46 -1.58 0.01 14.38
N ASN A 47 -2.43 0.71 15.13
CA ASN A 47 -2.01 1.72 16.08
C ASN A 47 -2.00 1.14 17.49
N LEU A 48 -0.82 1.10 18.10
CA LEU A 48 -0.64 0.58 19.45
C LEU A 48 -0.76 1.66 20.53
N SER A 49 -0.63 2.93 20.14
CA SER A 49 -0.60 4.04 21.10
C SER A 49 -1.96 4.25 21.77
N ALA A 50 -1.94 4.49 23.07
CA ALA A 50 -3.13 4.89 23.80
C ALA A 50 -3.67 6.21 23.21
N GLY A 51 -4.98 6.35 23.11
CA GLY A 51 -5.62 7.55 22.58
C GLY A 51 -5.88 7.53 21.07
N THR A 52 -5.28 6.61 20.33
CA THR A 52 -5.65 6.44 18.91
C THR A 52 -6.97 5.68 18.83
N ARG A 53 -7.80 6.04 17.83
CA ARG A 53 -9.13 5.45 17.66
C ARG A 53 -9.24 4.54 16.45
N THR A 54 -8.34 4.70 15.48
CA THR A 54 -8.37 3.93 14.23
C THR A 54 -7.32 2.83 14.26
N PHE A 55 -7.60 1.76 13.53
CA PHE A 55 -6.67 0.65 13.32
C PHE A 55 -6.19 -0.01 14.61
N LYS A 56 -7.07 -0.13 15.60
CA LYS A 56 -6.69 -0.81 16.85
C LYS A 56 -6.58 -2.31 16.61
N PRO A 57 -5.54 -2.96 17.17
CA PRO A 57 -5.37 -4.42 17.02
C PRO A 57 -6.62 -5.19 17.41
N ASN A 58 -6.91 -6.25 16.65
CA ASN A 58 -8.04 -7.15 16.89
C ASN A 58 -9.42 -6.51 16.76
N THR A 59 -9.53 -5.39 16.02
CA THR A 59 -10.82 -4.74 15.77
C THR A 59 -11.21 -4.89 14.30
N HIS A 60 -12.51 -4.85 14.04
CA HIS A 60 -13.03 -4.84 12.67
C HIS A 60 -12.49 -3.65 11.87
N GLY A 61 -12.30 -2.49 12.54
CA GLY A 61 -11.77 -1.30 11.87
C GLY A 61 -10.38 -1.49 11.28
N ALA A 62 -9.56 -2.34 11.87
CA ALA A 62 -8.21 -2.62 11.39
C ALA A 62 -8.17 -3.68 10.29
N GLU A 63 -9.28 -4.36 10.01
CA GLU A 63 -9.32 -5.38 8.96
C GLU A 63 -9.35 -4.76 7.57
N LEU A 64 -8.82 -5.49 6.60
CA LEU A 64 -8.93 -5.11 5.20
C LEU A 64 -10.41 -5.09 4.79
N VAL A 65 -10.76 -4.15 3.91
CA VAL A 65 -12.13 -3.98 3.44
C VAL A 65 -12.58 -5.23 2.68
N SER A 66 -13.80 -5.69 2.96
CA SER A 66 -14.34 -6.91 2.33
C SER A 66 -14.48 -6.79 0.81
N ASP A 67 -14.69 -5.57 0.28
CA ASP A 67 -14.80 -5.35 -1.17
C ASP A 67 -13.45 -5.40 -1.89
N LEU A 68 -12.35 -5.40 -1.15
CA LEU A 68 -11.01 -5.54 -1.71
C LEU A 68 -10.75 -7.01 -2.01
N LYS A 69 -10.31 -7.32 -3.22
CA LYS A 69 -9.92 -8.68 -3.56
C LYS A 69 -8.68 -9.09 -2.78
N THR A 70 -8.76 -10.19 -2.04
CA THR A 70 -7.63 -10.74 -1.31
C THR A 70 -7.24 -12.06 -1.96
N VAL A 71 -6.23 -12.00 -2.81
CA VAL A 71 -5.82 -13.14 -3.66
C VAL A 71 -4.61 -13.89 -3.13
N SER A 72 -4.01 -13.40 -2.05
CA SER A 72 -2.85 -14.05 -1.44
C SER A 72 -2.87 -13.86 0.07
N GLY A 73 -2.10 -14.68 0.77
CA GLY A 73 -1.89 -14.54 2.21
C GLY A 73 -0.75 -13.61 2.58
N ASN A 74 -0.21 -12.85 1.61
CA ASN A 74 0.90 -11.94 1.84
C ASN A 74 0.38 -10.63 2.45
N ILE A 75 -0.11 -10.72 3.67
CA ILE A 75 -0.69 -9.61 4.43
C ILE A 75 0.27 -9.30 5.58
N PHE A 76 0.85 -8.11 5.55
CA PHE A 76 1.84 -7.71 6.55
C PHE A 76 1.37 -6.49 7.33
N THR A 77 1.53 -6.53 8.64
CA THR A 77 1.11 -5.45 9.52
C THR A 77 2.31 -4.58 9.88
N LYS A 78 2.12 -3.27 9.78
CA LYS A 78 3.11 -2.29 10.25
C LYS A 78 2.52 -1.45 11.37
N TYR A 79 3.39 -0.91 12.20
CA TYR A 79 3.00 -0.05 13.32
C TYR A 79 3.52 1.38 13.15
N LYS A 80 4.24 1.64 12.07
CA LYS A 80 4.81 2.96 11.72
C LYS A 80 4.50 3.26 10.26
N GLY A 81 4.65 4.52 9.86
CA GLY A 81 4.38 4.93 8.48
C GLY A 81 5.20 4.19 7.45
N ASN A 82 6.48 3.95 7.73
CA ASN A 82 7.37 3.25 6.81
C ASN A 82 7.06 1.75 6.81
N ALA A 83 6.57 1.24 5.67
CA ALA A 83 6.22 -0.19 5.53
C ALA A 83 7.43 -1.11 5.71
N LEU A 84 8.63 -0.65 5.39
CA LEU A 84 9.85 -1.44 5.57
C LEU A 84 10.19 -1.71 7.04
N THR A 85 9.54 -1.03 7.98
CA THR A 85 9.67 -1.36 9.40
C THR A 85 8.96 -2.66 9.76
N SER A 86 8.07 -3.17 8.91
CA SER A 86 7.55 -4.52 9.07
C SER A 86 8.63 -5.51 8.68
N GLU A 87 9.11 -6.26 9.67
CA GLU A 87 10.16 -7.26 9.45
C GLU A 87 9.70 -8.34 8.48
N GLU A 88 8.43 -8.75 8.59
CA GLU A 88 7.85 -9.77 7.70
C GLU A 88 7.82 -9.31 6.26
N PHE A 89 7.46 -8.05 6.01
CA PHE A 89 7.45 -7.47 4.67
C PHE A 89 8.87 -7.41 4.10
N SER A 90 9.82 -6.91 4.89
CA SER A 90 11.21 -6.82 4.46
C SER A 90 11.80 -8.20 4.15
N THR A 91 11.49 -9.20 4.97
CA THR A 91 11.91 -10.58 4.74
C THR A 91 11.32 -11.14 3.45
N PHE A 92 10.04 -10.89 3.20
CA PHE A 92 9.36 -11.33 1.98
C PHE A 92 10.04 -10.74 0.74
N ILE A 93 10.35 -9.45 0.77
CA ILE A 93 11.04 -8.76 -0.35
C ILE A 93 12.38 -9.44 -0.64
N SER A 94 13.18 -9.67 0.39
CA SER A 94 14.51 -10.26 0.25
C SER A 94 14.42 -11.70 -0.24
N ARG A 95 13.55 -12.50 0.35
CA ARG A 95 13.40 -13.93 0.01
C ARG A 95 12.96 -14.12 -1.43
N ASN A 96 12.07 -13.27 -1.91
CA ASN A 96 11.52 -13.37 -3.27
C ASN A 96 12.29 -12.50 -4.28
N ARG A 97 13.34 -11.81 -3.84
CA ARG A 97 14.21 -10.97 -4.69
C ARG A 97 13.42 -9.94 -5.47
N ILE A 98 12.44 -9.32 -4.82
CA ILE A 98 11.60 -8.31 -5.47
C ILE A 98 12.44 -7.05 -5.68
N GLN A 99 12.41 -6.49 -6.89
CA GLN A 99 13.18 -5.32 -7.28
C GLN A 99 12.31 -4.16 -7.74
N GLU A 100 11.08 -4.45 -8.13
CA GLU A 100 10.17 -3.45 -8.68
C GLU A 100 8.81 -3.55 -8.01
N PHE A 101 8.25 -2.40 -7.65
CA PHE A 101 6.98 -2.30 -6.94
C PHE A 101 5.99 -1.44 -7.71
N TYR A 102 4.74 -1.85 -7.68
CA TYR A 102 3.59 -1.05 -8.11
C TYR A 102 2.81 -0.72 -6.85
N ILE A 103 2.54 0.56 -6.62
CA ILE A 103 1.94 1.04 -5.37
C ILE A 103 0.51 1.50 -5.59
N ALA A 104 -0.39 0.96 -4.76
CA ALA A 104 -1.79 1.32 -4.70
C ALA A 104 -2.20 1.51 -3.24
N GLY A 105 -3.27 2.21 -3.00
CA GLY A 105 -3.85 2.33 -1.65
C GLY A 105 -4.00 3.75 -1.16
N ALA A 106 -3.93 3.92 0.17
CA ALA A 106 -4.16 5.19 0.85
C ALA A 106 -3.26 5.32 2.10
N ASP A 107 -2.99 6.49 2.61
CA ASP A 107 -3.35 7.80 2.06
C ASP A 107 -2.16 8.32 1.26
N ALA A 108 -2.45 9.01 0.15
CA ALA A 108 -1.40 9.53 -0.73
C ALA A 108 -0.45 10.51 -0.04
N VAL A 109 -0.91 11.22 0.97
CA VAL A 109 -0.12 12.20 1.73
C VAL A 109 0.58 11.57 2.93
N ALA A 110 0.23 10.34 3.30
CA ALA A 110 0.72 9.68 4.51
C ALA A 110 1.40 8.33 4.20
N CYS A 111 0.67 7.23 4.31
CA CYS A 111 1.26 5.90 4.21
C CYS A 111 1.78 5.56 2.82
N VAL A 112 1.09 5.98 1.76
CA VAL A 112 1.58 5.81 0.39
C VAL A 112 2.83 6.63 0.16
N LYS A 113 2.84 7.89 0.61
CA LYS A 113 4.02 8.76 0.52
C LYS A 113 5.23 8.12 1.20
N SER A 114 5.05 7.64 2.42
CA SER A 114 6.12 7.02 3.19
C SER A 114 6.66 5.76 2.49
N ALA A 115 5.78 4.92 1.97
CA ALA A 115 6.18 3.71 1.26
C ALA A 115 6.99 4.05 0.00
N CYS A 116 6.50 4.99 -0.81
CA CYS A 116 7.18 5.39 -2.04
C CYS A 116 8.57 5.97 -1.73
N TYR A 117 8.65 6.88 -0.76
CA TYR A 117 9.91 7.50 -0.38
C TYR A 117 10.93 6.45 0.08
N ASN A 118 10.52 5.58 1.00
CA ASN A 118 11.45 4.63 1.60
C ASN A 118 11.88 3.52 0.64
N LEU A 119 10.98 3.07 -0.25
CA LEU A 119 11.35 2.10 -1.27
C LEU A 119 12.31 2.70 -2.30
N CYS A 120 12.08 3.94 -2.74
CA CYS A 120 13.01 4.63 -3.64
C CYS A 120 14.37 4.85 -2.98
N LYS A 121 14.37 5.23 -1.70
CA LYS A 121 15.60 5.42 -0.93
C LYS A 121 16.40 4.13 -0.81
N ALA A 122 15.70 2.99 -0.76
CA ALA A 122 16.34 1.67 -0.71
C ALA A 122 16.75 1.14 -2.10
N ASN A 123 16.65 1.97 -3.14
CA ASN A 123 17.05 1.67 -4.51
C ASN A 123 16.16 0.68 -5.26
N TYR A 124 14.92 0.51 -4.83
CA TYR A 124 13.94 -0.24 -5.60
C TYR A 124 13.33 0.63 -6.70
N VAL A 125 12.87 -0.02 -7.76
CA VAL A 125 12.07 0.66 -8.79
C VAL A 125 10.63 0.75 -8.26
N VAL A 126 10.08 1.95 -8.23
CA VAL A 126 8.75 2.21 -7.68
C VAL A 126 7.86 2.86 -8.74
N ASN A 127 6.74 2.22 -9.04
CA ASN A 127 5.73 2.73 -9.97
C ASN A 127 4.47 3.03 -9.17
N VAL A 128 3.96 4.25 -9.27
CA VAL A 128 2.74 4.65 -8.57
C VAL A 128 1.57 4.54 -9.55
N LEU A 129 0.56 3.76 -9.18
CA LEU A 129 -0.64 3.62 -9.99
C LEU A 129 -1.58 4.78 -9.68
N SER A 130 -1.57 5.81 -10.52
CA SER A 130 -2.25 7.07 -10.23
C SER A 130 -3.76 6.95 -10.03
N ASP A 131 -4.39 5.98 -10.66
CA ASP A 131 -5.83 5.72 -10.52
C ASP A 131 -6.16 4.76 -9.39
N CYS A 132 -5.14 4.27 -8.70
CA CYS A 132 -5.28 3.31 -7.58
C CYS A 132 -4.83 3.90 -6.25
N ILE A 133 -4.53 5.19 -6.19
CA ILE A 133 -4.20 5.86 -4.93
C ILE A 133 -5.24 6.94 -4.64
N THR A 134 -5.45 7.23 -3.36
CA THR A 134 -6.37 8.29 -2.96
C THR A 134 -5.93 8.92 -1.65
N SER A 135 -6.58 10.02 -1.29
CA SER A 135 -6.33 10.75 -0.06
C SER A 135 -7.65 11.20 0.55
N TYR A 136 -7.63 11.44 1.85
CA TYR A 136 -8.73 12.12 2.52
C TYR A 136 -9.00 13.46 1.85
N ASP A 137 -7.94 14.21 1.54
CA ASP A 137 -8.05 15.46 0.79
C ASP A 137 -7.68 15.19 -0.68
N LYS A 138 -8.69 15.05 -1.53
CA LYS A 138 -8.51 14.75 -2.95
C LYS A 138 -7.73 15.82 -3.70
N SER A 139 -7.74 17.07 -3.21
CA SER A 139 -7.00 18.16 -3.85
C SER A 139 -5.49 17.99 -3.76
N LYS A 140 -5.01 17.14 -2.88
CA LYS A 140 -3.58 16.89 -2.69
C LYS A 140 -3.00 15.85 -3.64
N ILE A 141 -3.82 15.07 -4.34
CA ILE A 141 -3.34 13.94 -5.15
C ILE A 141 -2.39 14.40 -6.25
N GLY A 142 -2.74 15.45 -6.99
CA GLY A 142 -1.88 15.98 -8.06
C GLY A 142 -0.52 16.44 -7.54
N GLU A 143 -0.51 17.14 -6.40
CA GLU A 143 0.72 17.56 -5.74
C GLU A 143 1.57 16.36 -5.34
N MET A 144 0.95 15.31 -4.82
CA MET A 144 1.67 14.12 -4.40
C MET A 144 2.25 13.35 -5.59
N LEU A 145 1.57 13.28 -6.71
CA LEU A 145 2.11 12.65 -7.91
C LEU A 145 3.40 13.36 -8.36
N ARG A 146 3.43 14.69 -8.30
CA ARG A 146 4.65 15.46 -8.60
C ARG A 146 5.74 15.19 -7.57
N TYR A 147 5.38 15.07 -6.31
CA TYR A 147 6.32 14.74 -5.25
C TYR A 147 6.96 13.38 -5.51
N TYR A 148 6.16 12.36 -5.84
CA TYR A 148 6.69 11.02 -6.09
C TYR A 148 7.68 11.02 -7.24
N GLU A 149 7.37 11.71 -8.33
CA GLU A 149 8.30 11.85 -9.45
C GLU A 149 9.60 12.49 -9.03
N SER A 150 9.54 13.52 -8.18
CA SER A 150 10.73 14.22 -7.69
C SER A 150 11.62 13.32 -6.84
N LYS A 151 11.09 12.23 -6.29
CA LYS A 151 11.83 11.26 -5.48
C LYS A 151 12.25 10.02 -6.27
N GLY A 152 12.00 9.99 -7.55
CA GLY A 152 12.41 8.91 -8.43
C GLY A 152 11.35 7.87 -8.74
N CYS A 153 10.10 8.06 -8.29
CA CYS A 153 8.99 7.18 -8.63
C CYS A 153 8.48 7.45 -10.05
N LYS A 154 7.88 6.42 -10.65
CA LYS A 154 7.32 6.52 -12.00
C LYS A 154 5.80 6.57 -11.98
#